data_850c743498c5cf68bb7b894916815e95
#
_entry.id   850c743498c5cf68bb7b894916815e95
#
_cell.length_a   1.000
_cell.length_b   1.000
_cell.length_c   1.000
_cell.angle_alpha   90.00
_cell.angle_beta   90.00
_cell.angle_gamma   90.00
#
_symmetry.space_group_name_H-M   'P 1'
#
loop_
_entity.id
_entity.type
_entity.pdbx_description
1 polymer ?
#
loop_
_entity_poly.entity_id
_entity_poly.type
_entity_poly.pdbx_seq_one_letter_code
_entity_poly.pdbx_strand_id
1 'polypeptide(L)'
;MTEDNGKPLEDNTPEEDQASDNKPECRWYSLRVISGKERKIKERIELEIDRSKWGGFITQVLVPTEKVYKIRSGKKVISERNILPGYILIEAIPAQLSGEIIQTIANIPNVIHFLGKNNPIPMRESEANRMLGKVDESQEAGEAMIEPFIVGETVKIIDGPFSEFVGDIQEVNEEKKKLKVIVKIFGRGTEVELNFMQVEKTS
;
A
#
# COMPACT_ATOMS: atom_id res chain seq x y z
N MET A 1 -48.40 59.41 -24.25
CA MET A 1 -47.77 58.40 -25.10
C MET A 1 -46.34 58.26 -24.61
N THR A 2 -46.13 57.38 -23.71
CA THR A 2 -44.85 57.17 -23.01
C THR A 2 -44.60 55.70 -23.10
N GLU A 3 -43.61 55.33 -23.92
CA GLU A 3 -43.16 53.92 -24.03
C GLU A 3 -42.09 53.71 -22.97
N ASP A 4 -42.41 52.79 -22.09
CA ASP A 4 -41.55 52.23 -21.05
C ASP A 4 -40.63 51.20 -21.71
N ASN A 5 -39.33 51.39 -21.62
CA ASN A 5 -38.33 50.53 -22.18
C ASN A 5 -37.60 49.77 -21.03
N GLY A 6 -38.22 48.67 -20.62
CA GLY A 6 -37.70 47.76 -19.63
C GLY A 6 -36.41 47.05 -20.10
N LYS A 7 -35.31 47.35 -19.44
CA LYS A 7 -34.03 46.73 -19.60
C LYS A 7 -34.02 45.36 -18.86
N PRO A 8 -33.63 44.25 -19.48
CA PRO A 8 -33.47 42.99 -18.75
C PRO A 8 -32.24 43.04 -17.84
N LEU A 9 -32.42 42.62 -16.62
CA LEU A 9 -31.38 42.39 -15.63
C LEU A 9 -30.51 41.24 -16.11
N GLU A 10 -29.23 41.52 -16.32
CA GLU A 10 -28.19 40.53 -16.50
C GLU A 10 -27.95 39.81 -15.17
N ASP A 11 -28.26 38.52 -15.17
CA ASP A 11 -28.00 37.57 -14.12
C ASP A 11 -26.48 37.26 -14.12
N ASN A 12 -25.74 37.98 -13.29
CA ASN A 12 -24.33 37.71 -13.01
C ASN A 12 -24.24 36.58 -12.01
N THR A 13 -24.34 35.34 -12.50
CA THR A 13 -23.89 34.18 -11.76
C THR A 13 -22.36 34.21 -11.74
N PRO A 14 -21.71 34.20 -10.57
CA PRO A 14 -20.26 34.03 -10.52
C PRO A 14 -19.94 32.62 -11.02
N GLU A 15 -19.19 32.54 -12.12
CA GLU A 15 -18.49 31.31 -12.49
C GLU A 15 -17.56 30.96 -11.33
N GLU A 16 -17.91 29.91 -10.59
CA GLU A 16 -17.00 29.27 -9.66
C GLU A 16 -15.81 28.77 -10.48
N ASP A 17 -14.69 29.48 -10.36
CA ASP A 17 -13.37 29.04 -10.77
C ASP A 17 -13.11 27.66 -10.14
N GLN A 18 -13.45 26.61 -10.85
CA GLN A 18 -12.88 25.30 -10.60
C GLN A 18 -11.39 25.41 -10.96
N ALA A 19 -10.60 25.84 -10.01
CA ALA A 19 -9.18 25.62 -10.01
C ALA A 19 -8.98 24.09 -10.01
N SER A 20 -9.03 23.50 -11.21
CA SER A 20 -8.56 22.14 -11.44
C SER A 20 -7.11 22.13 -11.03
N ASP A 21 -6.83 21.47 -9.93
CA ASP A 21 -5.51 21.12 -9.44
C ASP A 21 -4.81 20.37 -10.59
N ASN A 22 -4.06 21.12 -11.40
CA ASN A 22 -3.44 20.64 -12.63
C ASN A 22 -2.15 19.90 -12.28
N LYS A 23 -2.28 18.92 -11.37
CA LYS A 23 -1.23 17.97 -11.05
C LYS A 23 -1.03 17.11 -12.30
N PRO A 24 0.17 17.07 -12.88
CA PRO A 24 0.40 16.28 -14.08
C PRO A 24 -0.02 14.83 -13.83
N GLU A 25 -0.84 14.31 -14.73
CA GLU A 25 -1.36 12.95 -14.63
C GLU A 25 -0.21 11.96 -14.71
N CYS A 26 0.15 11.38 -13.56
CA CYS A 26 1.18 10.35 -13.47
C CYS A 26 0.59 8.98 -13.77
N ARG A 27 1.36 8.11 -14.41
CA ARG A 27 0.97 6.73 -14.68
C ARG A 27 2.04 5.76 -14.25
N TRP A 28 1.63 4.57 -13.85
CA TRP A 28 2.51 3.50 -13.43
C TRP A 28 2.97 2.66 -14.62
N TYR A 29 4.27 2.37 -14.63
CA TYR A 29 4.93 1.52 -15.62
C TYR A 29 5.63 0.36 -14.94
N SER A 30 5.63 -0.80 -15.58
CA SER A 30 6.31 -1.99 -15.09
C SER A 30 7.67 -2.17 -15.78
N LEU A 31 8.71 -2.27 -14.96
CA LEU A 31 10.08 -2.55 -15.40
C LEU A 31 10.45 -3.97 -15.02
N ARG A 32 10.81 -4.79 -15.99
CA ARG A 32 11.29 -6.15 -15.77
C ARG A 32 12.78 -6.15 -15.47
N VAL A 33 13.16 -6.82 -14.38
CA VAL A 33 14.53 -6.90 -13.88
C VAL A 33 14.88 -8.33 -13.48
N ILE A 34 16.16 -8.58 -13.19
CA ILE A 34 16.59 -9.89 -12.65
C ILE A 34 16.06 -10.02 -11.21
N SER A 35 15.36 -11.13 -10.96
CA SER A 35 14.79 -11.45 -9.66
C SER A 35 15.86 -11.54 -8.57
N GLY A 36 15.55 -10.96 -7.40
CA GLY A 36 16.49 -10.86 -6.27
C GLY A 36 17.46 -9.67 -6.34
N LYS A 37 17.36 -8.84 -7.38
CA LYS A 37 18.18 -7.62 -7.53
C LYS A 37 17.35 -6.33 -7.49
N GLU A 38 16.04 -6.45 -7.26
CA GLU A 38 15.08 -5.36 -7.38
C GLU A 38 15.47 -4.15 -6.52
N ARG A 39 15.84 -4.36 -5.26
CA ARG A 39 16.24 -3.27 -4.34
C ARG A 39 17.46 -2.51 -4.84
N LYS A 40 18.50 -3.25 -5.25
CA LYS A 40 19.73 -2.61 -5.77
C LYS A 40 19.48 -1.84 -7.06
N ILE A 41 18.57 -2.34 -7.89
CA ILE A 41 18.19 -1.66 -9.14
C ILE A 41 17.35 -0.43 -8.81
N LYS A 42 16.41 -0.52 -7.87
CA LYS A 42 15.64 0.63 -7.38
C LYS A 42 16.57 1.75 -6.92
N GLU A 43 17.48 1.46 -5.98
CA GLU A 43 18.47 2.41 -5.47
C GLU A 43 19.26 3.08 -6.61
N ARG A 44 19.63 2.29 -7.62
CA ARG A 44 20.38 2.80 -8.76
C ARG A 44 19.55 3.67 -9.68
N ILE A 45 18.27 3.36 -9.87
CA ILE A 45 17.34 4.21 -10.61
C ILE A 45 17.13 5.53 -9.86
N GLU A 46 16.93 5.49 -8.54
CA GLU A 46 16.76 6.69 -7.70
C GLU A 46 18.00 7.60 -7.78
N LEU A 47 19.19 7.02 -7.70
CA LEU A 47 20.44 7.78 -7.88
C LEU A 47 20.55 8.41 -9.27
N GLU A 48 20.07 7.72 -10.32
CA GLU A 48 20.08 8.26 -11.68
C GLU A 48 19.05 9.38 -11.84
N ILE A 49 17.89 9.25 -11.22
CA ILE A 49 16.84 10.29 -11.17
C ILE A 49 17.41 11.57 -10.54
N ASP A 50 18.08 11.45 -9.40
CA ASP A 50 18.70 12.59 -8.71
C ASP A 50 19.81 13.23 -9.54
N ARG A 51 20.69 12.39 -10.12
CA ARG A 51 21.82 12.83 -10.92
C ARG A 51 21.40 13.56 -12.18
N SER A 52 20.39 13.05 -12.87
CA SER A 52 19.90 13.57 -14.15
C SER A 52 18.77 14.60 -13.97
N LYS A 53 18.38 14.90 -12.72
CA LYS A 53 17.31 15.81 -12.36
C LYS A 53 15.94 15.42 -12.96
N TRP A 54 15.66 14.12 -13.04
CA TRP A 54 14.39 13.60 -13.56
C TRP A 54 13.29 13.52 -12.50
N GLY A 55 13.51 14.04 -11.29
CA GLY A 55 12.53 14.02 -10.20
C GLY A 55 11.20 14.72 -10.53
N GLY A 56 11.20 15.61 -11.54
CA GLY A 56 9.95 16.18 -12.09
C GLY A 56 9.24 15.28 -13.08
N PHE A 57 9.87 14.21 -13.57
CA PHE A 57 9.35 13.32 -14.62
C PHE A 57 8.99 11.95 -14.08
N ILE A 58 9.81 11.44 -13.16
CA ILE A 58 9.60 10.18 -12.44
C ILE A 58 9.36 10.55 -10.98
N THR A 59 8.15 10.33 -10.52
CA THR A 59 7.70 10.73 -9.17
C THR A 59 8.02 9.68 -8.12
N GLN A 60 7.94 8.40 -8.52
CA GLN A 60 8.16 7.30 -7.57
C GLN A 60 8.73 6.05 -8.25
N VAL A 61 9.59 5.33 -7.52
CA VAL A 61 10.08 4.00 -7.88
C VAL A 61 9.79 3.04 -6.75
N LEU A 62 9.04 1.98 -7.02
CA LEU A 62 8.53 1.05 -6.01
C LEU A 62 8.89 -0.39 -6.34
N VAL A 63 9.36 -1.12 -5.34
CA VAL A 63 9.40 -2.60 -5.36
C VAL A 63 8.20 -3.09 -4.58
N PRO A 64 7.24 -3.78 -5.21
CA PRO A 64 6.04 -4.25 -4.52
C PRO A 64 6.40 -5.35 -3.52
N THR A 65 6.40 -5.01 -2.23
CA THR A 65 6.74 -5.92 -1.13
C THR A 65 5.60 -6.00 -0.13
N GLU A 66 5.41 -7.17 0.47
CA GLU A 66 4.53 -7.41 1.61
C GLU A 66 5.36 -7.70 2.85
N LYS A 67 4.91 -7.26 4.01
CA LYS A 67 5.52 -7.61 5.29
C LYS A 67 4.99 -8.98 5.72
N VAL A 68 5.86 -9.98 5.77
CA VAL A 68 5.53 -11.33 6.22
C VAL A 68 6.13 -11.56 7.59
N TYR A 69 5.32 -11.98 8.53
CA TYR A 69 5.78 -12.33 9.86
C TYR A 69 6.30 -13.77 9.88
N LYS A 70 7.55 -13.94 10.29
CA LYS A 70 8.16 -15.27 10.47
C LYS A 70 8.57 -15.43 11.92
N ILE A 71 8.32 -16.59 12.49
CA ILE A 71 8.83 -16.95 13.81
C ILE A 71 10.19 -17.61 13.59
N ARG A 72 11.24 -17.00 14.11
CA ARG A 72 12.60 -17.57 14.15
C ARG A 72 13.07 -17.62 15.58
N SER A 73 13.39 -18.80 16.09
CA SER A 73 13.88 -19.02 17.45
C SER A 73 12.96 -18.42 18.54
N GLY A 74 11.64 -18.56 18.38
CA GLY A 74 10.65 -18.02 19.32
C GLY A 74 10.46 -16.50 19.26
N LYS A 75 11.16 -15.80 18.36
CA LYS A 75 11.01 -14.36 18.13
C LYS A 75 10.30 -14.10 16.81
N LYS A 76 9.34 -13.18 16.83
CA LYS A 76 8.67 -12.69 15.63
C LYS A 76 9.65 -11.80 14.86
N VAL A 77 9.99 -12.20 13.65
CA VAL A 77 10.83 -11.42 12.74
C VAL A 77 9.96 -10.97 11.58
N ILE A 78 9.89 -9.66 11.37
CA ILE A 78 9.26 -9.09 10.18
C ILE A 78 10.23 -9.30 9.02
N SER A 79 9.77 -9.97 7.99
CA SER A 79 10.50 -10.18 6.76
C SER A 79 9.69 -9.58 5.61
N GLU A 80 10.32 -8.76 4.79
CA GLU A 80 9.69 -8.28 3.57
C GLU A 80 9.83 -9.34 2.49
N ARG A 81 8.72 -9.65 1.86
CA ARG A 81 8.64 -10.55 0.71
C ARG A 81 8.21 -9.76 -0.50
N ASN A 82 8.91 -9.92 -1.61
CA ASN A 82 8.50 -9.32 -2.87
C ASN A 82 7.25 -10.03 -3.40
N ILE A 83 6.18 -9.27 -3.68
CA ILE A 83 4.91 -9.77 -4.22
C ILE A 83 5.08 -10.15 -5.69
N LEU A 84 5.91 -9.38 -6.41
CA LEU A 84 6.19 -9.57 -7.84
C LEU A 84 7.71 -9.69 -8.09
N PRO A 85 8.31 -10.85 -7.86
CA PRO A 85 9.75 -11.05 -8.11
C PRO A 85 10.10 -10.77 -9.58
N GLY A 86 11.14 -9.95 -9.79
CA GLY A 86 11.61 -9.56 -11.11
C GLY A 86 10.89 -8.35 -11.71
N TYR A 87 10.11 -7.61 -10.91
CA TYR A 87 9.45 -6.40 -11.36
C TYR A 87 9.67 -5.23 -10.41
N ILE A 88 9.82 -4.04 -10.98
CA ILE A 88 9.83 -2.74 -10.30
C ILE A 88 8.75 -1.88 -10.94
N LEU A 89 8.02 -1.14 -10.13
CA LEU A 89 7.02 -0.19 -10.59
C LEU A 89 7.62 1.21 -10.61
N ILE A 90 7.37 1.95 -11.68
CA ILE A 90 7.85 3.32 -11.86
C ILE A 90 6.63 4.19 -12.15
N GLU A 91 6.45 5.22 -11.34
CA GLU A 91 5.45 6.25 -11.60
C GLU A 91 6.10 7.41 -12.34
N ALA A 92 5.55 7.75 -13.48
CA ALA A 92 6.07 8.82 -14.31
C ALA A 92 4.98 9.56 -15.07
N ILE A 93 5.30 10.79 -15.49
CA ILE A 93 4.46 11.59 -16.36
C ILE A 93 4.62 11.05 -17.80
N PRO A 94 3.55 10.56 -18.46
CA PRO A 94 3.65 9.92 -19.78
C PRO A 94 4.34 10.80 -20.83
N ALA A 95 3.98 12.08 -20.88
CA ALA A 95 4.52 13.03 -21.87
C ALA A 95 6.02 13.31 -21.69
N GLN A 96 6.58 13.02 -20.51
CA GLN A 96 7.96 13.33 -20.18
C GLN A 96 8.86 12.08 -20.08
N LEU A 97 8.27 10.89 -20.20
CA LEU A 97 9.03 9.65 -20.27
C LEU A 97 9.65 9.49 -21.66
N SER A 98 10.70 10.26 -21.91
CA SER A 98 11.39 10.30 -23.19
C SER A 98 12.15 9.01 -23.51
N GLY A 99 12.46 8.79 -24.80
CA GLY A 99 13.27 7.65 -25.23
C GLY A 99 14.66 7.60 -24.59
N GLU A 100 15.25 8.75 -24.25
CA GLU A 100 16.51 8.86 -23.53
C GLU A 100 16.41 8.30 -22.12
N ILE A 101 15.38 8.68 -21.37
CA ILE A 101 15.11 8.16 -20.01
C ILE A 101 14.90 6.65 -20.06
N ILE A 102 14.08 6.18 -21.01
CA ILE A 102 13.80 4.75 -21.17
C ILE A 102 15.08 3.97 -21.46
N GLN A 103 15.92 4.45 -22.35
CA GLN A 103 17.19 3.81 -22.69
C GLN A 103 18.19 3.85 -21.53
N THR A 104 18.29 4.96 -20.84
CA THR A 104 19.19 5.09 -19.68
C THR A 104 18.80 4.10 -18.57
N ILE A 105 17.51 3.99 -18.26
CA ILE A 105 17.02 3.01 -17.27
C ILE A 105 17.24 1.58 -17.78
N ALA A 106 16.98 1.31 -19.06
CA ALA A 106 17.18 0.00 -19.66
C ALA A 106 18.66 -0.45 -19.68
N ASN A 107 19.60 0.49 -19.74
CA ASN A 107 21.04 0.23 -19.70
C ASN A 107 21.59 -0.03 -18.28
N ILE A 108 20.77 0.15 -17.23
CA ILE A 108 21.20 -0.20 -15.87
C ILE A 108 21.42 -1.71 -15.77
N PRO A 109 22.56 -2.16 -15.22
CA PRO A 109 22.84 -3.58 -15.08
C PRO A 109 21.75 -4.34 -14.34
N ASN A 110 21.36 -5.51 -14.88
CA ASN A 110 20.29 -6.38 -14.41
C ASN A 110 18.85 -5.86 -14.67
N VAL A 111 18.68 -4.76 -15.34
CA VAL A 111 17.42 -4.39 -15.99
C VAL A 111 17.29 -5.18 -17.29
N ILE A 112 16.09 -5.68 -17.58
CA ILE A 112 15.81 -6.44 -18.80
C ILE A 112 15.13 -5.53 -19.82
N HIS A 113 13.96 -4.98 -19.49
CA HIS A 113 13.25 -3.99 -20.31
C HIS A 113 11.99 -3.48 -19.59
N PHE A 114 11.44 -2.37 -20.03
CA PHE A 114 10.08 -1.97 -19.70
C PHE A 114 9.05 -2.92 -20.33
N LEU A 115 7.87 -3.04 -19.72
CA LEU A 115 6.74 -3.66 -20.41
C LEU A 115 6.38 -2.80 -21.63
N GLY A 116 6.41 -3.40 -22.82
CA GLY A 116 6.33 -2.66 -24.09
C GLY A 116 7.69 -2.25 -24.67
N LYS A 117 8.80 -2.59 -24.01
CA LYS A 117 10.18 -2.32 -24.46
C LYS A 117 10.47 -0.84 -24.67
N ASN A 118 10.68 -0.42 -25.92
CA ASN A 118 11.01 0.97 -26.25
C ASN A 118 9.80 1.92 -26.23
N ASN A 119 8.59 1.37 -26.12
CA ASN A 119 7.36 2.12 -25.95
C ASN A 119 6.63 1.59 -24.70
N PRO A 120 7.02 2.04 -23.49
CA PRO A 120 6.44 1.56 -22.25
C PRO A 120 4.92 1.67 -22.22
N ILE A 121 4.27 0.57 -21.88
CA ILE A 121 2.82 0.52 -21.76
C ILE A 121 2.45 0.85 -20.32
N PRO A 122 1.63 1.88 -20.08
CA PRO A 122 1.16 2.19 -18.74
C PRO A 122 0.29 1.05 -18.21
N MET A 123 0.42 0.78 -16.93
CA MET A 123 -0.46 -0.15 -16.22
C MET A 123 -1.88 0.42 -16.14
N ARG A 124 -2.86 -0.45 -16.08
CA ARG A 124 -4.24 -0.04 -15.80
C ARG A 124 -4.34 0.46 -14.36
N GLU A 125 -5.11 1.49 -14.13
CA GLU A 125 -5.31 2.05 -12.78
C GLU A 125 -5.78 1.01 -11.77
N SER A 126 -6.67 0.10 -12.20
CA SER A 126 -7.14 -1.00 -11.35
C SER A 126 -6.03 -1.98 -10.96
N GLU A 127 -5.04 -2.21 -11.84
CA GLU A 127 -3.88 -3.06 -11.56
C GLU A 127 -2.91 -2.34 -10.63
N ALA A 128 -2.63 -1.07 -10.91
CA ALA A 128 -1.78 -0.23 -10.08
C ALA A 128 -2.36 -0.11 -8.65
N ASN A 129 -3.61 0.26 -8.51
CA ASN A 129 -4.28 0.40 -7.22
C ASN A 129 -4.30 -0.92 -6.44
N ARG A 130 -4.52 -2.06 -7.11
CA ARG A 130 -4.46 -3.37 -6.45
C ARG A 130 -3.07 -3.70 -5.93
N MET A 131 -2.02 -3.31 -6.65
CA MET A 131 -0.64 -3.54 -6.22
C MET A 131 -0.21 -2.57 -5.14
N LEU A 132 -0.58 -1.30 -5.28
CA LEU A 132 -0.32 -0.24 -4.31
C LEU A 132 -1.13 -0.49 -3.03
N GLY A 133 -2.41 -0.80 -3.12
CA GLY A 133 -3.26 -1.13 -1.99
C GLY A 133 -2.76 -2.31 -1.17
N LYS A 134 -2.20 -3.35 -1.80
CA LYS A 134 -1.54 -4.45 -1.09
C LYS A 134 -0.26 -4.02 -0.39
N VAL A 135 0.45 -3.03 -0.93
CA VAL A 135 1.64 -2.45 -0.30
C VAL A 135 1.22 -1.59 0.89
N ASP A 136 0.18 -0.78 0.72
CA ASP A 136 -0.35 0.08 1.78
C ASP A 136 -0.99 -0.74 2.91
N GLU A 137 -1.81 -1.74 2.59
CA GLU A 137 -2.33 -2.71 3.56
C GLU A 137 -1.19 -3.44 4.31
N SER A 138 -0.08 -3.75 3.62
CA SER A 138 1.09 -4.36 4.25
C SER A 138 1.89 -3.37 5.09
N GLN A 139 1.85 -2.08 4.77
CA GLN A 139 2.43 -1.01 5.60
C GLN A 139 1.52 -0.70 6.78
N GLU A 140 0.21 -0.59 6.56
CA GLU A 140 -0.78 -0.40 7.61
C GLU A 140 -0.90 -1.62 8.53
N ALA A 141 -0.78 -2.85 8.01
CA ALA A 141 -0.68 -4.05 8.85
C ALA A 141 0.62 -4.11 9.68
N GLY A 142 1.61 -3.27 9.37
CA GLY A 142 2.79 -3.03 10.21
C GLY A 142 2.55 -1.99 11.29
N GLU A 143 1.60 -1.11 11.07
CA GLU A 143 1.10 -0.03 11.94
C GLU A 143 -0.41 -0.08 12.11
N ALA A 144 -1.09 -1.18 11.70
CA ALA A 144 -2.42 -1.39 12.25
C ALA A 144 -2.24 -1.17 13.73
N MET A 145 -2.70 -0.01 14.20
CA MET A 145 -2.99 0.19 15.60
C MET A 145 -3.76 -1.06 15.97
N ILE A 146 -3.06 -1.99 16.58
CA ILE A 146 -3.74 -2.99 17.38
C ILE A 146 -4.41 -2.09 18.39
N GLU A 147 -5.68 -1.75 18.14
CA GLU A 147 -6.46 -1.11 19.19
C GLU A 147 -6.13 -1.91 20.41
N PRO A 148 -5.60 -1.28 21.47
CA PRO A 148 -5.07 -2.03 22.58
C PRO A 148 -6.19 -2.94 23.07
N PHE A 149 -5.92 -4.22 23.16
CA PHE A 149 -6.85 -5.17 23.74
C PHE A 149 -7.00 -4.80 25.21
N ILE A 150 -8.24 -4.64 25.66
CA ILE A 150 -8.55 -4.25 27.04
C ILE A 150 -9.06 -5.47 27.80
N VAL A 151 -8.64 -5.61 29.05
CA VAL A 151 -9.18 -6.65 29.92
C VAL A 151 -10.69 -6.49 30.06
N GLY A 152 -11.44 -7.57 29.89
CA GLY A 152 -12.91 -7.59 29.87
C GLY A 152 -13.54 -7.44 28.47
N GLU A 153 -12.75 -7.18 27.44
CA GLU A 153 -13.24 -7.17 26.06
C GLU A 153 -13.53 -8.58 25.55
N THR A 154 -14.59 -8.71 24.75
CA THR A 154 -14.96 -9.98 24.11
C THR A 154 -14.27 -10.08 22.76
N VAL A 155 -13.58 -11.20 22.51
CA VAL A 155 -12.87 -11.47 21.27
C VAL A 155 -13.30 -12.80 20.68
N LYS A 156 -13.28 -12.87 19.34
CA LYS A 156 -13.46 -14.10 18.58
C LYS A 156 -12.10 -14.69 18.22
N ILE A 157 -11.94 -15.97 18.43
CA ILE A 157 -10.71 -16.69 18.04
C ILE A 157 -10.82 -17.07 16.56
N ILE A 158 -9.86 -16.62 15.75
CA ILE A 158 -9.86 -16.81 14.30
C ILE A 158 -8.86 -17.88 13.83
N ASP A 159 -7.92 -18.28 14.70
CA ASP A 159 -6.90 -19.29 14.35
C ASP A 159 -6.59 -20.20 15.54
N GLY A 160 -6.28 -21.45 15.23
CA GLY A 160 -5.89 -22.49 16.20
C GLY A 160 -7.02 -23.46 16.56
N PRO A 161 -6.80 -24.34 17.57
CA PRO A 161 -7.74 -25.41 17.95
C PRO A 161 -9.05 -24.87 18.56
N PHE A 162 -9.10 -23.60 18.90
CA PHE A 162 -10.27 -22.91 19.47
C PHE A 162 -10.87 -21.89 18.49
N SER A 163 -10.56 -22.01 17.21
CA SER A 163 -11.15 -21.18 16.15
C SER A 163 -12.68 -21.20 16.22
N GLU A 164 -13.30 -20.07 15.90
CA GLU A 164 -14.76 -19.81 15.98
C GLU A 164 -15.33 -19.64 17.39
N PHE A 165 -14.58 -19.93 18.45
CA PHE A 165 -15.05 -19.66 19.80
C PHE A 165 -14.90 -18.18 20.16
N VAL A 166 -15.75 -17.73 21.05
CA VAL A 166 -15.76 -16.37 21.61
C VAL A 166 -15.37 -16.46 23.08
N GLY A 167 -14.54 -15.52 23.53
CA GLY A 167 -14.11 -15.47 24.91
C GLY A 167 -13.80 -14.06 25.38
N ASP A 168 -13.72 -13.90 26.71
CA ASP A 168 -13.44 -12.63 27.35
C ASP A 168 -11.98 -12.53 27.78
N ILE A 169 -11.33 -11.41 27.48
CA ILE A 169 -9.93 -11.17 27.81
C ILE A 169 -9.78 -10.99 29.33
N GLN A 170 -8.94 -11.81 29.95
CA GLN A 170 -8.59 -11.72 31.37
C GLN A 170 -7.29 -10.97 31.61
N GLU A 171 -6.31 -11.16 30.75
CA GLU A 171 -5.01 -10.54 30.87
C GLU A 171 -4.43 -10.21 29.49
N VAL A 172 -3.79 -9.06 29.39
CA VAL A 172 -3.09 -8.61 28.18
C VAL A 172 -1.60 -8.50 28.50
N ASN A 173 -0.78 -9.25 27.78
CA ASN A 173 0.66 -9.15 27.87
C ASN A 173 1.21 -8.51 26.59
N GLU A 174 1.40 -7.19 26.63
CA GLU A 174 1.87 -6.42 25.47
C GLU A 174 3.30 -6.76 25.05
N GLU A 175 4.17 -7.05 26.03
CA GLU A 175 5.57 -7.38 25.73
C GLU A 175 5.70 -8.69 24.93
N LYS A 176 4.90 -9.70 25.30
CA LYS A 176 4.89 -11.00 24.64
C LYS A 176 3.88 -11.09 23.49
N LYS A 177 3.06 -10.04 23.29
CA LYS A 177 1.95 -10.03 22.31
C LYS A 177 0.99 -11.21 22.52
N LYS A 178 0.64 -11.49 23.78
CA LYS A 178 -0.22 -12.59 24.18
C LYS A 178 -1.40 -12.12 25.01
N LEU A 179 -2.51 -12.81 24.86
CA LEU A 179 -3.74 -12.63 25.61
C LEU A 179 -4.07 -13.91 26.38
N LYS A 180 -4.54 -13.76 27.59
CA LYS A 180 -5.28 -14.83 28.27
C LYS A 180 -6.76 -14.56 28.12
N VAL A 181 -7.46 -15.49 27.51
CA VAL A 181 -8.87 -15.40 27.18
C VAL A 181 -9.62 -16.54 27.84
N ILE A 182 -10.72 -16.24 28.52
CA ILE A 182 -11.64 -17.28 29.01
C ILE A 182 -12.64 -17.61 27.93
N VAL A 183 -12.54 -18.82 27.41
CA VAL A 183 -13.43 -19.37 26.40
C VAL A 183 -14.41 -20.34 27.06
N LYS A 184 -15.69 -20.23 26.73
CA LYS A 184 -16.70 -21.16 27.21
C LYS A 184 -16.74 -22.42 26.35
N ILE A 185 -16.11 -23.51 26.82
CA ILE A 185 -16.08 -24.79 26.13
C ILE A 185 -16.96 -25.77 26.93
N PHE A 186 -17.98 -26.33 26.28
CA PHE A 186 -18.95 -27.26 26.92
C PHE A 186 -19.57 -26.74 28.24
N GLY A 187 -19.81 -25.42 28.30
CA GLY A 187 -20.42 -24.77 29.47
C GLY A 187 -19.42 -24.48 30.61
N ARG A 188 -18.14 -24.74 30.41
CA ARG A 188 -17.09 -24.44 31.39
C ARG A 188 -16.16 -23.34 30.82
N GLY A 189 -15.83 -22.34 31.66
CA GLY A 189 -14.83 -21.33 31.30
C GLY A 189 -13.44 -21.96 31.36
N THR A 190 -12.75 -21.98 30.25
CA THR A 190 -11.38 -22.49 30.12
C THR A 190 -10.46 -21.33 29.75
N GLU A 191 -9.39 -21.15 30.51
CA GLU A 191 -8.38 -20.14 30.21
C GLU A 191 -7.46 -20.64 29.09
N VAL A 192 -7.30 -19.84 28.04
CA VAL A 192 -6.48 -20.14 26.88
C VAL A 192 -5.54 -18.97 26.62
N GLU A 193 -4.26 -19.27 26.41
CA GLU A 193 -3.26 -18.28 26.03
C GLU A 193 -3.16 -18.21 24.50
N LEU A 194 -3.43 -17.04 23.92
CA LEU A 194 -3.50 -16.80 22.48
C LEU A 194 -2.58 -15.63 22.10
N ASN A 195 -2.10 -15.64 20.87
CA ASN A 195 -1.39 -14.48 20.32
C ASN A 195 -2.41 -13.44 19.83
N PHE A 196 -2.05 -12.16 19.82
CA PHE A 196 -2.87 -11.08 19.30
C PHE A 196 -3.40 -11.31 17.88
N MET A 197 -2.66 -12.08 17.06
CA MET A 197 -3.04 -12.41 15.68
C MET A 197 -4.04 -13.57 15.58
N GLN A 198 -4.34 -14.25 16.66
CA GLN A 198 -5.29 -15.37 16.70
C GLN A 198 -6.69 -14.96 17.13
N VAL A 199 -6.86 -13.67 17.44
CA VAL A 199 -8.13 -13.13 17.92
C VAL A 199 -8.53 -11.88 17.14
N GLU A 200 -9.82 -11.68 17.01
CA GLU A 200 -10.45 -10.51 16.42
C GLU A 200 -11.44 -9.91 17.42
N LYS A 201 -11.52 -8.58 17.50
CA LYS A 201 -12.51 -7.92 18.36
C LYS A 201 -13.90 -8.18 17.82
N THR A 202 -14.78 -8.58 18.70
CA THR A 202 -16.20 -8.71 18.38
C THR A 202 -16.88 -7.37 18.69
N SER A 203 -17.32 -6.66 17.63
CA SER A 203 -18.11 -5.43 17.76
C SER A 203 -19.50 -5.73 18.26
#